data_024346313464a762602770546fee3802
#
_entry.id   024346313464a762602770546fee3802
#
_cell.length_a   1.000
_cell.length_b   1.000
_cell.length_c   1.000
_cell.angle_alpha   90.00
_cell.angle_beta   90.00
_cell.angle_gamma   90.00
#
_symmetry.space_group_name_H-M   'P 1'
#
loop_
_entity.id
_entity.type
_entity.pdbx_description
1 polymer ?
#
loop_
_entity_poly.entity_id
_entity_poly.type
_entity_poly.pdbx_seq_one_letter_code
_entity_poly.pdbx_strand_id
1 'polypeptide(L)' 'MIKNRIKEYRAIFDMKQEELARLVGGRRETIGNLEKGRYNPSLALAWRIAQVFKVPIEDVFTVED' A
#
# COMPACT_ATOMS: atom_id res chain seq x y z
N MET A 1 -4.19 -2.25 15.12
CA MET A 1 -3.54 -2.93 13.97
C MET A 1 -4.07 -2.34 12.69
N ILE A 2 -3.20 -2.12 11.72
CA ILE A 2 -3.61 -1.62 10.40
C ILE A 2 -3.59 -2.80 9.43
N LYS A 3 -4.72 -3.04 8.78
CA LYS A 3 -4.84 -4.01 7.70
C LYS A 3 -4.86 -3.29 6.38
N ASN A 4 -4.45 -3.96 5.32
CA ASN A 4 -4.40 -3.32 4.01
C ASN A 4 -4.88 -4.25 2.90
N ARG A 5 -5.21 -3.65 1.77
CA ARG A 5 -5.63 -4.34 0.56
C ARG A 5 -4.70 -4.01 -0.61
N ILE A 6 -3.44 -3.71 -0.30
CA ILE A 6 -2.46 -3.33 -1.33
C ILE A 6 -2.34 -4.41 -2.40
N LYS A 7 -2.22 -5.66 -1.98
CA LYS A 7 -2.06 -6.77 -2.92
C LYS A 7 -3.26 -6.91 -3.85
N GLU A 8 -4.48 -6.71 -3.32
CA GLU A 8 -5.70 -6.76 -4.12
C GLU A 8 -5.71 -5.67 -5.18
N TYR A 9 -5.38 -4.44 -4.79
CA TYR A 9 -5.34 -3.33 -5.74
C TYR A 9 -4.24 -3.50 -6.76
N ARG A 10 -3.07 -4.01 -6.34
CA ARG A 10 -2.02 -4.30 -7.30
C ARG A 10 -2.49 -5.30 -8.35
N ALA A 11 -3.21 -6.33 -7.93
CA ALA A 11 -3.74 -7.32 -8.85
C ALA A 11 -4.71 -6.69 -9.85
N ILE A 12 -5.58 -5.81 -9.37
CA ILE A 12 -6.55 -5.10 -10.23
C ILE A 12 -5.81 -4.28 -11.29
N PHE A 13 -4.70 -3.65 -10.92
CA PHE A 13 -3.92 -2.79 -11.84
C PHE A 13 -2.82 -3.56 -12.57
N ASP A 14 -2.73 -4.87 -12.35
CA ASP A 14 -1.67 -5.71 -12.92
C ASP A 14 -0.29 -5.12 -12.63
N MET A 15 -0.07 -4.79 -11.36
CA MET A 15 1.11 -4.05 -10.91
C MET A 15 1.96 -4.90 -9.98
N LYS A 16 3.28 -4.90 -10.21
CA LYS A 16 4.23 -5.59 -9.34
C LYS A 16 4.59 -4.71 -8.15
N GLN A 17 5.07 -5.34 -7.06
CA GLN A 17 5.53 -4.62 -5.87
C GLN A 17 6.59 -3.58 -6.22
N GLU A 18 7.51 -3.94 -7.08
CA GLU A 18 8.60 -3.04 -7.52
C GLU A 18 8.06 -1.80 -8.21
N GLU A 19 7.05 -1.97 -9.04
CA GLU A 19 6.43 -0.87 -9.75
C GLU A 19 5.73 0.09 -8.78
N LEU A 20 4.96 -0.46 -7.85
CA LEU A 20 4.29 0.37 -6.84
C LEU A 20 5.33 1.12 -6.00
N ALA A 21 6.39 0.44 -5.58
CA ALA A 21 7.45 1.06 -4.80
C ALA A 21 8.05 2.26 -5.53
N ARG A 22 8.35 2.09 -6.82
CA ARG A 22 8.90 3.17 -7.62
C ARG A 22 7.95 4.37 -7.69
N LEU A 23 6.66 4.10 -7.86
CA LEU A 23 5.66 5.16 -7.98
C LEU A 23 5.47 5.97 -6.70
N VAL A 24 5.69 5.35 -5.55
CA VAL A 24 5.54 6.06 -4.26
C VAL A 24 6.87 6.52 -3.67
N GLY A 25 7.97 6.32 -4.40
CA GLY A 25 9.28 6.76 -3.95
C GLY A 25 9.88 5.90 -2.84
N GLY A 26 9.51 4.62 -2.79
CA GLY A 26 9.97 3.70 -1.77
C GLY A 26 10.72 2.52 -2.36
N ARG A 27 10.89 1.49 -1.55
CA ARG A 27 11.59 0.27 -1.94
C ARG A 27 10.60 -0.89 -2.02
N ARG A 28 10.91 -1.86 -2.89
CA ARG A 28 10.12 -3.08 -3.02
C ARG A 28 9.93 -3.79 -1.67
N GLU A 29 11.00 -3.85 -0.86
CA GLU A 29 10.93 -4.48 0.46
C GLU A 29 9.93 -3.80 1.38
N THR A 30 9.82 -2.48 1.30
CA THR A 30 8.86 -1.71 2.06
C THR A 30 7.43 -2.14 1.71
N ILE A 31 7.14 -2.25 0.42
CA ILE A 31 5.82 -2.68 -0.04
C ILE A 31 5.54 -4.11 0.43
N GLY A 32 6.52 -5.00 0.28
CA GLY A 32 6.37 -6.38 0.72
C GLY A 32 6.07 -6.50 2.20
N ASN A 33 6.79 -5.73 3.02
CA ASN A 33 6.59 -5.74 4.47
C ASN A 33 5.24 -5.13 4.87
N LEU A 34 4.81 -4.08 4.17
CA LEU A 34 3.48 -3.51 4.40
C LEU A 34 2.39 -4.54 4.12
N GLU A 35 2.50 -5.24 2.99
CA GLU A 35 1.50 -6.24 2.61
C GLU A 35 1.39 -7.36 3.63
N LYS A 36 2.49 -7.69 4.27
CA LYS A 36 2.53 -8.74 5.30
C LYS A 36 2.12 -8.24 6.69
N GLY A 37 1.83 -6.95 6.82
CA GLY A 37 1.44 -6.38 8.10
C GLY A 37 2.57 -6.28 9.10
N ARG A 38 3.82 -6.24 8.64
CA ARG A 38 4.98 -6.21 9.54
C ARG A 38 5.21 -4.86 10.20
N TYR A 39 4.68 -3.80 9.63
CA TYR A 39 4.72 -2.49 10.26
C TYR A 39 3.62 -1.60 9.66
N ASN A 40 3.33 -0.52 10.37
CA ASN A 40 2.32 0.43 9.92
C ASN A 40 2.95 1.49 9.04
N PRO A 41 2.33 1.86 7.91
CA PRO A 41 2.88 2.90 7.06
C PRO A 41 2.72 4.28 7.71
N SER A 42 3.59 5.21 7.33
CA SER A 42 3.34 6.61 7.65
C SER A 42 2.08 7.06 6.92
N LEU A 43 1.46 8.12 7.43
CA LEU A 43 0.28 8.67 6.75
C LEU A 43 0.62 9.10 5.32
N ALA A 44 1.79 9.70 5.13
CA ALA A 44 2.23 10.14 3.81
C ALA A 44 2.36 8.98 2.84
N LEU A 45 2.97 7.88 3.27
CA LEU A 45 3.13 6.70 2.43
C LEU A 45 1.78 6.07 2.10
N ALA A 46 0.91 5.94 3.11
CA ALA A 46 -0.42 5.39 2.91
C ALA A 46 -1.22 6.22 1.90
N TRP A 47 -1.12 7.54 2.03
CA TRP A 47 -1.80 8.46 1.11
C TRP A 47 -1.29 8.28 -0.33
N ARG A 48 0.04 8.21 -0.50
CA ARG A 48 0.63 8.05 -1.83
C ARG A 48 0.21 6.74 -2.48
N ILE A 49 0.16 5.66 -1.71
CA ILE A 49 -0.30 4.36 -2.21
C ILE A 49 -1.74 4.47 -2.69
N ALA A 50 -2.61 5.07 -1.90
CA ALA A 50 -4.01 5.25 -2.27
C ALA A 50 -4.14 6.09 -3.54
N GLN A 51 -3.30 7.13 -3.68
CA GLN A 51 -3.31 7.97 -4.87
C GLN A 51 -2.93 7.19 -6.14
N VAL A 52 -1.98 6.27 -6.03
CA VAL A 52 -1.59 5.43 -7.17
C VAL A 52 -2.80 4.64 -7.67
N PHE A 53 -3.59 4.12 -6.74
CA PHE A 53 -4.79 3.33 -7.08
C PHE A 53 -6.02 4.19 -7.32
N LYS A 54 -5.92 5.50 -7.13
CA LYS A 54 -7.01 6.47 -7.34
C LYS A 54 -8.23 6.17 -6.50
N VAL A 55 -8.00 5.79 -5.25
CA VAL A 55 -9.06 5.50 -4.28
C VAL A 55 -8.77 6.24 -2.97
N PRO A 56 -9.78 6.42 -2.11
CA PRO A 56 -9.55 6.98 -0.78
C PRO A 56 -8.64 6.06 0.04
N ILE A 57 -7.94 6.66 0.99
CA ILE A 57 -6.99 5.92 1.84
C ILE A 57 -7.70 4.78 2.59
N GLU A 58 -8.94 5.01 3.02
CA GLU A 58 -9.71 4.02 3.79
C GLU A 58 -10.16 2.83 2.94
N ASP A 59 -10.05 2.92 1.61
CA ASP A 59 -10.31 1.76 0.75
C ASP A 59 -9.13 0.80 0.74
N VAL A 60 -7.93 1.31 1.02
CA VAL A 60 -6.71 0.51 1.01
C VAL A 60 -6.32 0.07 2.41
N PHE A 61 -6.51 0.94 3.40
CA PHE A 61 -6.08 0.69 4.77
C PHE A 61 -7.26 0.79 5.73
N THR A 62 -7.34 -0.17 6.66
CA THR A 62 -8.33 -0.13 7.73
C THR A 62 -7.62 -0.30 9.06
N VAL A 63 -8.14 0.39 10.08
CA VAL A 63 -7.61 0.26 11.44
C VAL A 63 -8.57 -0.62 12.23
N GLU A 64 -8.03 -1.66 12.83
CA GLU A 64 -8.80 -2.56 13.68
C GLU A 64 -8.27 -2.44 15.11
N ASP A 65 -9.18 -2.29 16.03
CA ASP A 65 -8.85 -2.21 17.46
C ASP A 65 -8.68 -3.59 18.08
#